data_aaeb311ced868d6913d24636b16ccb18
#
_entry.id   aaeb311ced868d6913d24636b16ccb18
#
_cell.length_a   1.000
_cell.length_b   1.000
_cell.length_c   1.000
_cell.angle_alpha   90.00
_cell.angle_beta   90.00
_cell.angle_gamma   90.00
#
_symmetry.space_group_name_H-M   'P 1'
#
loop_
_entity.id
_entity.type
_entity.pdbx_description
1 polymer ?
#
loop_
_entity_poly.entity_id
_entity_poly.type
_entity_poly.pdbx_seq_one_letter_code
_entity_poly.pdbx_strand_id
1 'polypeptide(L)'
;MSASRVCALFLATSLLSGCATQPSWPKPPAGHAQPPHPEGPFAELENRIAAHHGTDRSGFDLLERNDRALQWRLTLIDSAHHSIDLQYYVWFGDQVGRLIMYRVLDAADRGVKVRILFDDLNTMLRDMTHVELRDGLLARIDRHPNIEIRVFNAWQERALLGRMFGVATEFKRLNRRMHNKQMIVDNRAAIIGGRNLGDEYFGLNPEFNFHDLDVLGVGPVARQASQVFDRYWNSDWVRRIPKGEAGDQPGPDDELGAMARAELLRHPSLQALDAAGTDWRIPLAGLSATLSAGVSQVHTDSPSRASSVRNHTPEAFRALMRSARGE
;
A
#
# COMPACT_ATOMS: atom_id res chain seq x y z
N MET A 1 23.77 -58.69 -5.90
CA MET A 1 22.94 -57.45 -5.86
C MET A 1 22.77 -57.01 -7.30
N SER A 2 21.52 -56.93 -7.79
CA SER A 2 21.26 -56.70 -9.21
C SER A 2 21.45 -55.21 -9.55
N ALA A 3 21.98 -54.92 -10.73
CA ALA A 3 22.25 -53.58 -11.25
C ALA A 3 21.00 -52.63 -11.17
N SER A 4 19.79 -53.21 -11.19
CA SER A 4 18.54 -52.50 -11.05
C SER A 4 18.31 -51.84 -9.68
N ARG A 5 18.87 -52.43 -8.61
CA ARG A 5 18.75 -51.84 -7.25
C ARG A 5 19.73 -50.70 -7.00
N VAL A 6 20.86 -50.70 -7.68
CA VAL A 6 21.86 -49.62 -7.60
C VAL A 6 21.36 -48.39 -8.38
N CYS A 7 20.73 -48.58 -9.56
CA CYS A 7 20.12 -47.46 -10.31
C CYS A 7 18.94 -46.79 -9.57
N ALA A 8 18.10 -47.61 -8.89
CA ALA A 8 16.99 -47.06 -8.10
C ALA A 8 17.45 -46.24 -6.88
N LEU A 9 18.58 -46.65 -6.25
CA LEU A 9 19.16 -45.90 -5.13
C LEU A 9 19.80 -44.59 -5.58
N PHE A 10 20.46 -44.56 -6.74
CA PHE A 10 21.03 -43.32 -7.31
C PHE A 10 19.94 -42.34 -7.80
N LEU A 11 18.80 -42.83 -8.32
CA LEU A 11 17.68 -41.95 -8.66
C LEU A 11 17.00 -41.37 -7.41
N ALA A 12 16.89 -42.14 -6.34
CA ALA A 12 16.28 -41.68 -5.09
C ALA A 12 17.17 -40.66 -4.35
N THR A 13 18.49 -40.77 -4.42
CA THR A 13 19.43 -39.82 -3.82
C THR A 13 19.53 -38.50 -4.65
N SER A 14 19.36 -38.56 -5.97
CA SER A 14 19.32 -37.35 -6.82
C SER A 14 18.06 -36.52 -6.63
N LEU A 15 16.94 -37.15 -6.21
CA LEU A 15 15.70 -36.44 -5.90
C LEU A 15 15.71 -35.74 -4.50
N LEU A 16 16.61 -36.15 -3.60
CA LEU A 16 16.76 -35.53 -2.28
C LEU A 16 17.77 -34.38 -2.23
N SER A 17 18.60 -34.21 -3.27
CA SER A 17 19.56 -33.10 -3.37
C SER A 17 18.95 -31.82 -3.97
N GLY A 18 17.67 -31.84 -4.33
CA GLY A 18 16.98 -30.74 -5.00
C GLY A 18 16.35 -29.70 -4.06
N CYS A 19 16.60 -29.76 -2.77
CA CYS A 19 16.32 -28.59 -1.89
C CYS A 19 17.46 -27.57 -2.02
N ALA A 20 17.71 -27.06 -3.23
CA ALA A 20 18.35 -25.78 -3.35
C ALA A 20 17.40 -24.78 -2.72
N THR A 21 17.71 -24.33 -1.52
CA THR A 21 17.07 -23.17 -0.90
C THR A 21 17.29 -22.00 -1.84
N GLN A 22 16.28 -21.72 -2.65
CA GLN A 22 16.31 -20.47 -3.42
C GLN A 22 16.54 -19.32 -2.45
N PRO A 23 17.39 -18.34 -2.78
CA PRO A 23 17.64 -17.23 -1.89
C PRO A 23 16.30 -16.55 -1.62
N SER A 24 15.80 -16.68 -0.39
CA SER A 24 14.61 -15.95 0.02
C SER A 24 14.92 -14.47 -0.11
N TRP A 25 13.98 -13.71 -0.64
CA TRP A 25 14.11 -12.26 -0.69
C TRP A 25 14.55 -11.72 0.69
N PRO A 26 15.49 -10.78 0.71
CA PRO A 26 16.06 -10.31 1.97
C PRO A 26 14.99 -9.66 2.85
N LYS A 27 15.05 -9.96 4.15
CA LYS A 27 14.26 -9.22 5.13
C LYS A 27 14.89 -7.82 5.26
N PRO A 28 14.11 -6.74 5.02
CA PRO A 28 14.63 -5.40 5.18
C PRO A 28 14.87 -5.04 6.65
N PRO A 29 15.73 -4.06 6.94
CA PRO A 29 15.89 -3.52 8.30
C PRO A 29 14.55 -2.92 8.79
N ALA A 30 14.42 -2.80 10.13
CA ALA A 30 13.27 -2.12 10.69
C ALA A 30 13.26 -0.64 10.28
N GLY A 31 12.05 -0.12 10.07
CA GLY A 31 11.82 1.30 9.75
C GLY A 31 10.55 1.78 10.42
N HIS A 32 10.51 3.07 10.76
CA HIS A 32 9.38 3.68 11.46
C HIS A 32 8.87 4.91 10.72
N ALA A 33 7.62 5.27 11.00
CA ALA A 33 7.04 6.51 10.50
C ALA A 33 7.88 7.71 10.91
N GLN A 34 7.98 8.69 10.02
CA GLN A 34 8.54 9.97 10.35
C GLN A 34 7.69 10.66 11.44
N PRO A 35 8.30 11.46 12.32
CA PRO A 35 7.52 12.26 13.26
C PRO A 35 6.48 13.13 12.54
N PRO A 36 5.39 13.54 13.21
CA PRO A 36 4.45 14.48 12.62
C PRO A 36 5.17 15.77 12.22
N HIS A 37 5.08 16.15 10.94
CA HIS A 37 5.74 17.36 10.48
C HIS A 37 5.17 18.59 11.18
N PRO A 38 5.98 19.51 11.71
CA PRO A 38 5.49 20.65 12.50
C PRO A 38 4.77 21.71 11.65
N GLU A 39 5.08 21.74 10.36
CA GLU A 39 4.57 22.73 9.41
C GLU A 39 3.74 22.05 8.30
N GLY A 40 3.05 22.89 7.53
CA GLY A 40 2.26 22.46 6.39
C GLY A 40 0.76 22.43 6.66
N PRO A 41 -0.05 22.19 5.61
CA PRO A 41 -1.49 22.40 5.65
C PRO A 41 -2.20 21.50 6.66
N PHE A 42 -1.73 20.29 6.84
CA PHE A 42 -2.32 19.34 7.83
C PHE A 42 -1.90 19.65 9.26
N ALA A 43 -0.72 20.25 9.49
CA ALA A 43 -0.34 20.75 10.82
C ALA A 43 -1.24 21.91 11.23
N GLU A 44 -1.48 22.88 10.34
CA GLU A 44 -2.38 23.99 10.59
C GLU A 44 -3.82 23.52 10.83
N LEU A 45 -4.30 22.55 10.04
CA LEU A 45 -5.64 21.98 10.20
C LEU A 45 -5.80 21.25 11.53
N GLU A 46 -4.83 20.41 11.89
CA GLU A 46 -4.81 19.71 13.20
C GLU A 46 -4.80 20.71 14.35
N ASN A 47 -4.00 21.78 14.27
CA ASN A 47 -3.96 22.82 15.29
C ASN A 47 -5.32 23.52 15.45
N ARG A 48 -6.03 23.77 14.35
CA ARG A 48 -7.40 24.32 14.42
C ARG A 48 -8.37 23.34 15.08
N ILE A 49 -8.32 22.06 14.72
CA ILE A 49 -9.15 21.02 15.35
C ILE A 49 -8.85 20.96 16.86
N ALA A 50 -7.57 20.93 17.22
CA ALA A 50 -7.14 20.87 18.63
C ALA A 50 -7.58 22.09 19.44
N ALA A 51 -7.53 23.28 18.85
CA ALA A 51 -7.96 24.52 19.49
C ALA A 51 -9.47 24.55 19.80
N HIS A 52 -10.28 23.93 18.94
CA HIS A 52 -11.76 23.95 19.11
C HIS A 52 -12.29 22.73 19.85
N HIS A 53 -11.62 21.58 19.76
CA HIS A 53 -12.19 20.30 20.21
C HIS A 53 -11.27 19.53 21.19
N GLY A 54 -10.02 19.98 21.39
CA GLY A 54 -9.01 19.31 22.22
C GLY A 54 -7.98 18.52 21.40
N THR A 55 -6.78 18.35 21.99
CA THR A 55 -5.61 17.75 21.31
C THR A 55 -5.73 16.23 21.10
N ASP A 56 -6.68 15.57 21.75
CA ASP A 56 -7.00 14.15 21.62
C ASP A 56 -8.03 13.86 20.51
N ARG A 57 -8.55 14.90 19.87
CA ARG A 57 -9.57 14.81 18.83
C ARG A 57 -8.96 14.83 17.43
N SER A 58 -9.54 14.01 16.58
CA SER A 58 -9.28 14.04 15.13
C SER A 58 -10.49 14.60 14.40
N GLY A 59 -10.25 15.23 13.26
CA GLY A 59 -11.32 15.61 12.35
C GLY A 59 -11.51 14.54 11.28
N PHE A 60 -12.77 14.24 10.94
CA PHE A 60 -13.13 13.17 10.00
C PHE A 60 -14.05 13.67 8.90
N ASP A 61 -13.85 13.13 7.69
CA ASP A 61 -14.72 13.30 6.54
C ASP A 61 -14.94 11.94 5.84
N LEU A 62 -16.20 11.66 5.44
CA LEU A 62 -16.53 10.42 4.75
C LEU A 62 -16.35 10.58 3.24
N LEU A 63 -15.60 9.68 2.65
CA LEU A 63 -15.33 9.63 1.21
C LEU A 63 -16.17 8.51 0.56
N GLU A 64 -17.46 8.75 0.44
CA GLU A 64 -18.41 7.79 -0.17
C GLU A 64 -18.34 7.80 -1.69
N ARG A 65 -18.16 8.98 -2.31
CA ARG A 65 -18.11 9.14 -3.75
C ARG A 65 -16.74 8.80 -4.31
N ASN A 66 -16.70 8.08 -5.42
CA ASN A 66 -15.47 7.60 -6.05
C ASN A 66 -14.57 8.75 -6.54
N ASP A 67 -15.15 9.76 -7.18
CA ASP A 67 -14.44 10.95 -7.66
C ASP A 67 -13.79 11.74 -6.50
N ARG A 68 -14.54 11.93 -5.40
CA ARG A 68 -14.04 12.61 -4.20
C ARG A 68 -12.95 11.79 -3.51
N ALA A 69 -13.09 10.47 -3.48
CA ALA A 69 -12.10 9.57 -2.90
C ALA A 69 -10.76 9.61 -3.67
N LEU A 70 -10.80 9.72 -5.01
CA LEU A 70 -9.60 9.92 -5.83
C LEU A 70 -9.02 11.31 -5.64
N GLN A 71 -9.85 12.36 -5.71
CA GLN A 71 -9.42 13.74 -5.52
C GLN A 71 -8.67 13.92 -4.19
N TRP A 72 -9.17 13.34 -3.09
CA TRP A 72 -8.51 13.44 -1.80
C TRP A 72 -7.17 12.70 -1.74
N ARG A 73 -7.02 11.58 -2.47
CA ARG A 73 -5.72 10.90 -2.57
C ARG A 73 -4.70 11.77 -3.30
N LEU A 74 -5.08 12.36 -4.41
CA LEU A 74 -4.22 13.28 -5.15
C LEU A 74 -3.89 14.52 -4.30
N THR A 75 -4.89 15.12 -3.65
CA THR A 75 -4.71 16.26 -2.74
C THR A 75 -3.70 15.94 -1.63
N LEU A 76 -3.80 14.78 -0.99
CA LEU A 76 -2.87 14.36 0.06
C LEU A 76 -1.44 14.21 -0.48
N ILE A 77 -1.28 13.55 -1.63
CA ILE A 77 0.05 13.34 -2.24
C ILE A 77 0.67 14.67 -2.64
N ASP A 78 -0.09 15.55 -3.28
CA ASP A 78 0.42 16.82 -3.81
C ASP A 78 0.75 17.83 -2.69
N SER A 79 0.01 17.76 -1.58
CA SER A 79 0.22 18.61 -0.40
C SER A 79 1.21 18.04 0.61
N ALA A 80 1.78 16.86 0.38
CA ALA A 80 2.79 16.26 1.25
C ALA A 80 4.08 17.09 1.27
N HIS A 81 4.60 17.34 2.47
CA HIS A 81 5.82 18.08 2.69
C HIS A 81 6.98 17.20 3.19
N HIS A 82 6.70 16.09 3.84
CA HIS A 82 7.71 15.32 4.56
C HIS A 82 7.65 13.82 4.30
N SER A 83 6.49 13.20 4.42
CA SER A 83 6.36 11.75 4.28
C SER A 83 5.03 11.29 3.73
N ILE A 84 5.06 10.17 2.98
CA ILE A 84 3.90 9.43 2.51
C ILE A 84 4.09 7.96 2.83
N ASP A 85 3.14 7.34 3.52
CA ASP A 85 3.07 5.90 3.74
C ASP A 85 1.84 5.33 3.02
N LEU A 86 2.06 4.36 2.15
CA LEU A 86 1.04 3.73 1.33
C LEU A 86 0.98 2.24 1.64
N GLN A 87 -0.16 1.76 2.13
CA GLN A 87 -0.41 0.35 2.40
C GLN A 87 -1.66 -0.08 1.65
N TYR A 88 -1.50 -0.97 0.67
CA TYR A 88 -2.62 -1.44 -0.15
C TYR A 88 -2.57 -2.94 -0.38
N TYR A 89 -3.75 -3.56 -0.39
CA TYR A 89 -3.90 -4.96 -0.74
C TYR A 89 -3.67 -5.17 -2.23
N VAL A 90 -4.27 -4.31 -3.05
CA VAL A 90 -4.15 -4.34 -4.51
C VAL A 90 -3.77 -2.95 -5.02
N TRP A 91 -2.81 -2.92 -5.94
CA TRP A 91 -2.44 -1.75 -6.73
C TRP A 91 -2.30 -2.18 -8.19
N PHE A 92 -3.27 -1.81 -9.02
CA PHE A 92 -3.26 -2.16 -10.43
C PHE A 92 -2.40 -1.19 -11.26
N GLY A 93 -1.86 -1.68 -12.38
CA GLY A 93 -1.16 -0.86 -13.36
C GLY A 93 -2.08 -0.20 -14.39
N ASP A 94 -3.34 0.06 -14.01
CA ASP A 94 -4.35 0.74 -14.83
C ASP A 94 -4.23 2.27 -14.73
N GLN A 95 -5.23 3.01 -15.22
CA GLN A 95 -5.16 4.46 -15.30
C GLN A 95 -4.97 5.11 -13.92
N VAL A 96 -5.81 4.75 -12.95
CA VAL A 96 -5.75 5.30 -11.58
C VAL A 96 -4.45 4.91 -10.89
N GLY A 97 -4.05 3.65 -10.98
CA GLY A 97 -2.82 3.19 -10.34
C GLY A 97 -1.58 3.87 -10.88
N ARG A 98 -1.53 4.14 -12.19
CA ARG A 98 -0.44 4.89 -12.84
C ARG A 98 -0.46 6.37 -12.44
N LEU A 99 -1.64 7.01 -12.41
CA LEU A 99 -1.77 8.40 -11.98
C LEU A 99 -1.26 8.60 -10.55
N ILE A 100 -1.69 7.74 -9.64
CA ILE A 100 -1.24 7.79 -8.24
C ILE A 100 0.26 7.56 -8.13
N MET A 101 0.81 6.57 -8.86
CA MET A 101 2.26 6.32 -8.85
C MET A 101 3.04 7.51 -9.40
N TYR A 102 2.56 8.13 -10.47
CA TYR A 102 3.18 9.34 -11.02
C TYR A 102 3.23 10.48 -9.99
N ARG A 103 2.10 10.76 -9.30
CA ARG A 103 2.05 11.79 -8.26
C ARG A 103 2.96 11.46 -7.07
N VAL A 104 3.09 10.18 -6.72
CA VAL A 104 4.01 9.71 -5.68
C VAL A 104 5.47 9.94 -6.07
N LEU A 105 5.83 9.66 -7.32
CA LEU A 105 7.17 9.98 -7.86
C LEU A 105 7.43 11.49 -7.81
N ASP A 106 6.47 12.30 -8.25
CA ASP A 106 6.56 13.77 -8.20
C ASP A 106 6.75 14.29 -6.75
N ALA A 107 6.07 13.67 -5.79
CA ALA A 107 6.27 13.97 -4.36
C ALA A 107 7.67 13.59 -3.87
N ALA A 108 8.17 12.42 -4.29
CA ALA A 108 9.51 11.96 -3.95
C ALA A 108 10.60 12.87 -4.56
N ASP A 109 10.40 13.38 -5.79
CA ASP A 109 11.28 14.36 -6.44
C ASP A 109 11.31 15.69 -5.66
N ARG A 110 10.21 16.08 -5.03
CA ARG A 110 10.16 17.23 -4.10
C ARG A 110 10.87 16.97 -2.77
N GLY A 111 11.39 15.77 -2.53
CA GLY A 111 12.10 15.39 -1.31
C GLY A 111 11.25 14.66 -0.26
N VAL A 112 9.98 14.38 -0.54
CA VAL A 112 9.09 13.64 0.35
C VAL A 112 9.56 12.19 0.49
N LYS A 113 9.66 11.68 1.71
CA LYS A 113 10.02 10.28 1.98
C LYS A 113 8.80 9.37 1.81
N VAL A 114 8.89 8.40 0.93
CA VAL A 114 7.78 7.53 0.56
C VAL A 114 8.07 6.09 0.96
N ARG A 115 7.14 5.46 1.67
CA ARG A 115 7.14 4.03 1.96
C ARG A 115 5.90 3.38 1.34
N ILE A 116 6.11 2.34 0.53
CA ILE A 116 5.04 1.61 -0.15
C ILE A 116 5.04 0.16 0.30
N LEU A 117 3.93 -0.30 0.84
CA LEU A 117 3.70 -1.69 1.23
C LEU A 117 2.48 -2.24 0.50
N PHE A 118 2.66 -3.27 -0.29
CA PHE A 118 1.54 -3.96 -0.94
C PHE A 118 1.62 -5.48 -0.75
N ASP A 119 0.47 -6.13 -0.90
CA ASP A 119 0.38 -7.60 -0.84
C ASP A 119 0.70 -8.21 -2.22
N ASP A 120 1.44 -9.32 -2.23
CA ASP A 120 1.85 -9.98 -3.47
C ASP A 120 0.74 -10.81 -4.15
N LEU A 121 -0.47 -10.83 -3.59
CA LEU A 121 -1.60 -11.57 -4.20
C LEU A 121 -2.02 -11.01 -5.55
N ASN A 122 -1.84 -9.71 -5.77
CA ASN A 122 -2.25 -9.06 -7.02
C ASN A 122 -1.68 -9.74 -8.26
N THR A 123 -0.55 -10.40 -8.13
CA THR A 123 0.07 -11.22 -9.19
C THR A 123 -0.76 -12.42 -9.60
N MET A 124 -1.66 -12.92 -8.73
CA MET A 124 -2.47 -14.10 -9.05
C MET A 124 -3.74 -13.79 -9.82
N LEU A 125 -4.33 -12.62 -9.60
CA LEU A 125 -5.71 -12.38 -10.02
C LEU A 125 -5.84 -11.72 -11.40
N ARG A 126 -4.87 -10.92 -11.83
CA ARG A 126 -5.02 -10.13 -13.05
C ARG A 126 -3.87 -10.21 -14.05
N ASP A 127 -2.66 -10.54 -13.62
CA ASP A 127 -1.50 -10.49 -14.52
C ASP A 127 -0.45 -11.57 -14.21
N MET A 128 -0.82 -12.83 -14.43
CA MET A 128 0.11 -13.96 -14.30
C MET A 128 1.24 -13.94 -15.34
N THR A 129 1.08 -13.18 -16.42
CA THR A 129 2.01 -13.20 -17.57
C THR A 129 3.08 -12.10 -17.52
N HIS A 130 2.88 -11.03 -16.73
CA HIS A 130 3.76 -9.84 -16.73
C HIS A 130 4.41 -9.54 -15.37
N VAL A 131 4.54 -10.54 -14.51
CA VAL A 131 5.11 -10.37 -13.16
C VAL A 131 6.54 -9.85 -13.19
N GLU A 132 7.35 -10.35 -14.09
CA GLU A 132 8.75 -9.92 -14.25
C GLU A 132 8.85 -8.46 -14.68
N LEU A 133 7.97 -8.01 -15.58
CA LEU A 133 7.90 -6.61 -16.00
C LEU A 133 7.47 -5.71 -14.85
N ARG A 134 6.46 -6.14 -14.05
CA ARG A 134 6.03 -5.43 -12.85
C ARG A 134 7.15 -5.31 -11.84
N ASP A 135 7.79 -6.43 -11.49
CA ASP A 135 8.86 -6.46 -10.50
C ASP A 135 10.05 -5.60 -10.96
N GLY A 136 10.37 -5.62 -12.27
CA GLY A 136 11.36 -4.74 -12.87
C GLY A 136 11.01 -3.26 -12.76
N LEU A 137 9.76 -2.88 -12.99
CA LEU A 137 9.29 -1.51 -12.83
C LEU A 137 9.35 -1.06 -11.36
N LEU A 138 8.85 -1.88 -10.44
CA LEU A 138 8.88 -1.58 -9.01
C LEU A 138 10.32 -1.49 -8.47
N ALA A 139 11.23 -2.37 -8.95
CA ALA A 139 12.64 -2.30 -8.59
C ALA A 139 13.32 -1.03 -9.13
N ARG A 140 12.88 -0.49 -10.28
CA ARG A 140 13.34 0.80 -10.80
C ARG A 140 12.83 1.95 -9.92
N ILE A 141 11.57 1.94 -9.52
CA ILE A 141 10.99 2.94 -8.60
C ILE A 141 11.68 2.89 -7.23
N ASP A 142 11.99 1.69 -6.69
CA ASP A 142 12.71 1.51 -5.41
C ASP A 142 14.17 2.00 -5.44
N ARG A 143 14.71 2.36 -6.62
CA ARG A 143 16.03 3.03 -6.72
C ARG A 143 15.97 4.52 -6.39
N HIS A 144 14.80 5.12 -6.45
CA HIS A 144 14.63 6.52 -6.09
C HIS A 144 15.06 6.73 -4.62
N PRO A 145 15.91 7.74 -4.29
CA PRO A 145 16.51 7.90 -2.97
C PRO A 145 15.50 8.20 -1.86
N ASN A 146 14.30 8.61 -2.24
CA ASN A 146 13.21 8.95 -1.34
C ASN A 146 12.09 7.92 -1.32
N ILE A 147 12.20 6.80 -2.05
CA ILE A 147 11.17 5.75 -2.10
C ILE A 147 11.72 4.43 -1.58
N GLU A 148 10.97 3.77 -0.73
CA GLU A 148 11.21 2.38 -0.32
C GLU A 148 9.96 1.54 -0.54
N ILE A 149 10.12 0.44 -1.29
CA ILE A 149 9.03 -0.49 -1.60
C ILE A 149 9.26 -1.82 -0.90
N ARG A 150 8.23 -2.30 -0.21
CA ARG A 150 8.21 -3.62 0.42
C ARG A 150 6.98 -4.40 0.00
N VAL A 151 7.14 -5.72 -0.02
CA VAL A 151 6.08 -6.66 -0.40
C VAL A 151 5.72 -7.53 0.79
N PHE A 152 4.44 -7.57 1.12
CA PHE A 152 3.91 -8.45 2.15
C PHE A 152 3.62 -9.83 1.57
N ASN A 153 4.06 -10.89 2.25
CA ASN A 153 3.85 -12.29 1.89
C ASN A 153 4.27 -12.62 0.44
N ALA A 154 5.48 -12.16 0.08
CA ALA A 154 6.05 -12.37 -1.24
C ALA A 154 6.10 -13.86 -1.62
N TRP A 155 5.73 -14.16 -2.86
CA TRP A 155 5.89 -15.49 -3.44
C TRP A 155 7.38 -15.82 -3.56
N GLN A 156 7.77 -16.99 -3.08
CA GLN A 156 9.16 -17.46 -3.20
C GLN A 156 9.49 -17.83 -4.64
N GLU A 157 8.54 -18.50 -5.33
CA GLU A 157 8.66 -18.90 -6.71
C GLU A 157 7.94 -17.90 -7.62
N ARG A 158 8.68 -17.29 -8.54
CA ARG A 158 8.13 -16.34 -9.53
C ARG A 158 7.66 -17.01 -10.80
N ALA A 159 8.23 -18.16 -11.16
CA ALA A 159 7.83 -18.93 -12.34
C ALA A 159 6.42 -19.53 -12.17
N LEU A 160 5.65 -19.57 -13.24
CA LEU A 160 4.26 -20.04 -13.25
C LEU A 160 4.10 -21.46 -12.67
N LEU A 161 4.97 -22.40 -13.08
CA LEU A 161 4.96 -23.78 -12.60
C LEU A 161 5.27 -23.87 -11.10
N GLY A 162 6.26 -23.10 -10.61
CA GLY A 162 6.61 -23.05 -9.19
C GLY A 162 5.46 -22.49 -8.34
N ARG A 163 4.69 -21.52 -8.86
CA ARG A 163 3.49 -21.00 -8.19
C ARG A 163 2.38 -22.04 -8.08
N MET A 164 2.13 -22.81 -9.13
CA MET A 164 1.12 -23.88 -9.10
C MET A 164 1.45 -24.95 -8.04
N PHE A 165 2.73 -25.35 -7.91
CA PHE A 165 3.17 -26.24 -6.84
C PHE A 165 3.11 -25.57 -5.47
N GLY A 166 3.46 -24.29 -5.36
CA GLY A 166 3.39 -23.51 -4.14
C GLY A 166 1.97 -23.39 -3.59
N VAL A 167 0.94 -23.25 -4.46
CA VAL A 167 -0.48 -23.26 -4.04
C VAL A 167 -0.84 -24.54 -3.30
N ALA A 168 -0.40 -25.70 -3.78
CA ALA A 168 -0.74 -26.97 -3.17
C ALA A 168 -0.02 -27.20 -1.82
N THR A 169 1.21 -26.72 -1.67
CA THR A 169 2.06 -26.98 -0.49
C THR A 169 1.97 -25.89 0.58
N GLU A 170 1.64 -24.65 0.20
CA GLU A 170 1.69 -23.48 1.08
C GLU A 170 0.32 -22.79 1.29
N PHE A 171 -0.78 -23.51 1.06
CA PHE A 171 -2.15 -22.98 1.12
C PHE A 171 -2.43 -22.15 2.39
N LYS A 172 -1.99 -22.63 3.56
CA LYS A 172 -2.15 -21.89 4.83
C LYS A 172 -1.38 -20.57 4.87
N ARG A 173 -0.22 -20.52 4.22
CA ARG A 173 0.58 -19.29 4.09
C ARG A 173 -0.09 -18.33 3.12
N LEU A 174 -0.54 -18.83 1.99
CA LEU A 174 -1.15 -18.03 0.93
C LEU A 174 -2.46 -17.36 1.36
N ASN A 175 -3.18 -17.94 2.33
CA ASN A 175 -4.39 -17.36 2.89
C ASN A 175 -4.15 -16.23 3.90
N ARG A 176 -2.91 -15.97 4.30
CA ARG A 176 -2.58 -14.84 5.17
C ARG A 176 -2.27 -13.62 4.32
N ARG A 177 -3.26 -12.80 4.09
CA ARG A 177 -3.16 -11.60 3.25
C ARG A 177 -3.31 -10.33 4.08
N MET A 178 -2.62 -9.29 3.63
CA MET A 178 -2.74 -7.96 4.18
C MET A 178 -3.88 -7.22 3.46
N HIS A 179 -5.06 -7.22 4.07
CA HIS A 179 -6.24 -6.59 3.45
C HIS A 179 -6.41 -5.10 3.80
N ASN A 180 -5.45 -4.51 4.48
CA ASN A 180 -5.46 -3.09 4.84
C ASN A 180 -5.31 -2.20 3.61
N LYS A 181 -6.02 -1.07 3.61
CA LYS A 181 -5.88 0.00 2.62
C LYS A 181 -5.82 1.31 3.37
N GLN A 182 -4.66 1.94 3.33
CA GLN A 182 -4.45 3.23 3.96
C GLN A 182 -3.35 4.03 3.25
N MET A 183 -3.52 5.35 3.30
CA MET A 183 -2.54 6.34 2.89
C MET A 183 -2.37 7.31 4.04
N ILE A 184 -1.13 7.59 4.43
CA ILE A 184 -0.82 8.50 5.53
C ILE A 184 0.16 9.54 5.01
N VAL A 185 -0.09 10.81 5.31
CA VAL A 185 0.73 11.92 4.85
C VAL A 185 1.17 12.77 6.03
N ASP A 186 2.48 13.05 6.06
CA ASP A 186 3.18 13.87 7.06
C ASP A 186 2.92 13.44 8.52
N ASN A 187 2.43 12.20 8.71
CA ASN A 187 1.93 11.67 9.97
C ASN A 187 0.88 12.57 10.64
N ARG A 188 0.13 13.33 9.82
CA ARG A 188 -0.91 14.30 10.19
C ARG A 188 -2.29 14.01 9.61
N ALA A 189 -2.33 13.47 8.40
CA ALA A 189 -3.55 13.08 7.72
C ALA A 189 -3.49 11.64 7.26
N ALA A 190 -4.64 10.96 7.22
CA ALA A 190 -4.74 9.60 6.72
C ALA A 190 -6.08 9.38 5.98
N ILE A 191 -6.03 8.57 4.92
CA ILE A 191 -7.22 7.93 4.35
C ILE A 191 -7.16 6.46 4.69
N ILE A 192 -8.21 5.95 5.32
CA ILE A 192 -8.36 4.53 5.69
C ILE A 192 -9.70 4.05 5.15
N GLY A 193 -9.73 2.89 4.48
CA GLY A 193 -11.01 2.40 3.96
C GLY A 193 -10.93 1.10 3.18
N GLY A 194 -11.91 0.89 2.32
CA GLY A 194 -12.08 -0.32 1.54
C GLY A 194 -11.49 -0.24 0.12
N ARG A 195 -11.29 0.97 -0.45
CA ARG A 195 -10.82 1.12 -1.83
C ARG A 195 -9.36 0.73 -2.00
N ASN A 196 -9.10 -0.18 -2.93
CA ASN A 196 -7.77 -0.41 -3.47
C ASN A 196 -7.41 0.66 -4.53
N LEU A 197 -6.24 0.55 -5.16
CA LEU A 197 -5.81 1.44 -6.24
C LEU A 197 -6.03 0.75 -7.59
N GLY A 198 -7.10 1.16 -8.27
CA GLY A 198 -7.50 0.64 -9.57
C GLY A 198 -8.79 1.28 -10.07
N ASP A 199 -8.98 1.29 -11.38
CA ASP A 199 -10.08 1.98 -12.07
C ASP A 199 -11.47 1.60 -11.54
N GLU A 200 -11.67 0.33 -11.19
CA GLU A 200 -12.94 -0.17 -10.65
C GLU A 200 -13.31 0.37 -9.25
N TYR A 201 -12.34 0.89 -8.49
CA TYR A 201 -12.59 1.50 -7.18
C TYR A 201 -12.91 3.00 -7.26
N PHE A 202 -12.72 3.60 -8.45
CA PHE A 202 -12.91 5.03 -8.65
C PHE A 202 -13.91 5.38 -9.75
N GLY A 203 -14.69 4.39 -10.22
CA GLY A 203 -15.76 4.63 -11.18
C GLY A 203 -15.31 4.76 -12.62
N LEU A 204 -14.11 4.32 -12.97
CA LEU A 204 -13.53 4.44 -14.31
C LEU A 204 -13.52 3.14 -15.12
N ASN A 205 -13.89 2.01 -14.51
CA ASN A 205 -13.99 0.76 -15.24
C ASN A 205 -15.32 0.72 -16.03
N PRO A 206 -15.30 0.42 -17.34
CA PRO A 206 -16.51 0.43 -18.17
C PRO A 206 -17.45 -0.75 -17.91
N GLU A 207 -16.96 -1.84 -17.32
CA GLU A 207 -17.74 -3.06 -17.11
C GLU A 207 -18.41 -3.10 -15.73
N PHE A 208 -17.66 -2.80 -14.68
CA PHE A 208 -18.17 -2.76 -13.31
C PHE A 208 -17.33 -1.86 -12.40
N ASN A 209 -17.96 -1.32 -11.35
CA ASN A 209 -17.27 -0.53 -10.36
C ASN A 209 -17.70 -0.95 -8.95
N PHE A 210 -16.76 -1.01 -8.03
CA PHE A 210 -17.04 -1.26 -6.63
C PHE A 210 -17.68 -0.04 -5.96
N HIS A 211 -18.60 -0.32 -5.05
CA HIS A 211 -19.12 0.67 -4.10
C HIS A 211 -18.41 0.46 -2.77
N ASP A 212 -17.62 1.43 -2.36
CA ASP A 212 -16.78 1.31 -1.17
C ASP A 212 -16.75 2.62 -0.39
N LEU A 213 -16.30 2.57 0.85
CA LEU A 213 -16.25 3.70 1.74
C LEU A 213 -14.83 3.89 2.30
N ASP A 214 -14.36 5.13 2.26
CA ASP A 214 -13.14 5.54 2.97
C ASP A 214 -13.44 6.66 3.95
N VAL A 215 -12.54 6.84 4.90
CA VAL A 215 -12.54 7.93 5.87
C VAL A 215 -11.24 8.71 5.72
N LEU A 216 -11.35 10.00 5.49
CA LEU A 216 -10.27 10.95 5.66
C LEU A 216 -10.24 11.37 7.13
N GLY A 217 -9.09 11.24 7.77
CA GLY A 217 -8.89 11.67 9.14
C GLY A 217 -7.67 12.58 9.28
N VAL A 218 -7.78 13.63 10.07
CA VAL A 218 -6.68 14.57 10.37
C VAL A 218 -6.48 14.67 11.88
N GLY A 219 -5.22 14.57 12.31
CA GLY A 219 -4.83 14.63 13.72
C GLY A 219 -4.37 13.28 14.30
N PRO A 220 -4.67 12.96 15.56
CA PRO A 220 -4.23 11.73 16.26
C PRO A 220 -4.45 10.44 15.50
N VAL A 221 -5.52 10.33 14.70
CA VAL A 221 -5.84 9.15 13.89
C VAL A 221 -4.73 8.80 12.90
N ALA A 222 -4.03 9.78 12.33
CA ALA A 222 -2.92 9.53 11.41
C ALA A 222 -1.77 8.82 12.11
N ARG A 223 -1.44 9.19 13.33
CA ARG A 223 -0.40 8.53 14.14
C ARG A 223 -0.77 7.11 14.53
N GLN A 224 -2.06 6.87 14.83
CA GLN A 224 -2.58 5.52 15.06
C GLN A 224 -2.49 4.66 13.80
N ALA A 225 -2.81 5.22 12.63
CA ALA A 225 -2.65 4.57 11.34
C ALA A 225 -1.17 4.25 11.04
N SER A 226 -0.24 5.18 11.34
CA SER A 226 1.20 4.95 11.21
C SER A 226 1.70 3.81 12.09
N GLN A 227 1.20 3.68 13.32
CA GLN A 227 1.52 2.54 14.18
C GLN A 227 1.04 1.20 13.61
N VAL A 228 -0.12 1.20 12.94
CA VAL A 228 -0.60 0.03 12.20
C VAL A 228 0.30 -0.27 11.02
N PHE A 229 0.63 0.75 10.22
CA PHE A 229 1.55 0.62 9.11
C PHE A 229 2.89 0.03 9.54
N ASP A 230 3.53 0.58 10.56
CA ASP A 230 4.84 0.15 11.06
C ASP A 230 4.83 -1.31 11.56
N ARG A 231 3.74 -1.77 12.16
CA ARG A 231 3.58 -3.19 12.54
C ARG A 231 3.64 -4.12 11.34
N TYR A 232 2.97 -3.76 10.23
CA TYR A 232 3.02 -4.53 8.99
C TYR A 232 4.36 -4.38 8.29
N TRP A 233 4.89 -3.15 8.19
CA TRP A 233 6.16 -2.81 7.56
C TRP A 233 7.35 -3.58 8.13
N ASN A 234 7.35 -3.81 9.45
CA ASN A 234 8.40 -4.50 10.17
C ASN A 234 8.13 -6.00 10.38
N SER A 235 7.01 -6.52 9.88
CA SER A 235 6.63 -7.91 10.10
C SER A 235 7.57 -8.90 9.42
N ASP A 236 7.57 -10.15 9.93
CA ASP A 236 8.35 -11.24 9.33
C ASP A 236 7.85 -11.65 7.95
N TRP A 237 6.68 -11.19 7.53
CA TRP A 237 6.10 -11.46 6.22
C TRP A 237 6.59 -10.52 5.11
N VAL A 238 7.28 -9.45 5.49
CA VAL A 238 7.70 -8.40 4.55
C VAL A 238 9.07 -8.71 3.97
N ARG A 239 9.18 -8.49 2.67
CA ARG A 239 10.43 -8.63 1.91
C ARG A 239 10.63 -7.41 1.03
N ARG A 240 11.89 -7.12 0.72
CA ARG A 240 12.26 -6.12 -0.28
C ARG A 240 12.31 -6.78 -1.65
N ILE A 241 11.89 -6.06 -2.69
CA ILE A 241 12.02 -6.54 -4.06
C ILE A 241 13.51 -6.69 -4.38
N PRO A 242 13.96 -7.84 -4.93
CA PRO A 242 15.35 -7.98 -5.34
C PRO A 242 15.69 -6.90 -6.36
N LYS A 243 16.76 -6.17 -6.13
CA LYS A 243 17.36 -5.32 -7.15
C LYS A 243 17.93 -6.28 -8.19
N GLY A 244 17.17 -6.58 -9.25
CA GLY A 244 17.61 -7.51 -10.29
C GLY A 244 18.96 -7.08 -10.88
N GLU A 245 19.65 -8.01 -11.56
CA GLU A 245 20.91 -7.79 -12.31
C GLU A 245 20.81 -6.76 -13.46
N ALA A 246 19.66 -6.16 -13.66
CA ALA A 246 19.52 -4.98 -14.51
C ALA A 246 20.36 -3.86 -13.88
N GLY A 247 21.64 -3.96 -14.16
CA GLY A 247 22.81 -3.28 -13.62
C GLY A 247 22.57 -1.89 -13.06
N ASP A 248 23.52 -1.41 -12.29
CA ASP A 248 23.68 -0.05 -11.75
C ASP A 248 23.56 1.11 -12.79
N GLN A 249 22.85 0.88 -13.90
CA GLN A 249 22.47 1.93 -14.82
C GLN A 249 21.31 2.70 -14.17
N PRO A 250 21.52 3.95 -13.75
CA PRO A 250 20.41 4.85 -13.50
C PRO A 250 19.65 4.97 -14.82
N GLY A 251 18.50 4.28 -14.91
CA GLY A 251 17.52 4.66 -15.90
C GLY A 251 17.10 6.08 -15.51
N PRO A 252 16.98 7.00 -16.46
CA PRO A 252 16.63 8.36 -16.14
C PRO A 252 15.31 8.35 -15.36
N ASP A 253 15.31 8.95 -14.17
CA ASP A 253 14.09 9.18 -13.37
C ASP A 253 13.04 9.92 -14.23
N ASP A 254 13.48 10.74 -15.17
CA ASP A 254 12.72 11.40 -16.21
C ASP A 254 11.96 10.44 -17.16
N GLU A 255 12.47 9.24 -17.43
CA GLU A 255 11.84 8.33 -18.40
C GLU A 255 10.54 7.72 -17.83
N LEU A 256 10.51 7.34 -16.56
CA LEU A 256 9.31 6.83 -15.89
C LEU A 256 8.26 7.93 -15.75
N GLY A 257 8.67 9.11 -15.33
CA GLY A 257 7.83 10.28 -15.29
C GLY A 257 7.30 10.68 -16.67
N ALA A 258 8.14 10.68 -17.68
CA ALA A 258 7.77 10.96 -19.07
C ALA A 258 6.80 9.91 -19.65
N MET A 259 7.01 8.63 -19.35
CA MET A 259 6.10 7.55 -19.78
C MET A 259 4.75 7.67 -19.08
N ALA A 260 4.72 7.94 -17.77
CA ALA A 260 3.48 8.15 -17.02
C ALA A 260 2.71 9.38 -17.53
N ARG A 261 3.41 10.50 -17.81
CA ARG A 261 2.79 11.70 -18.41
C ARG A 261 2.26 11.41 -19.81
N ALA A 262 3.02 10.72 -20.66
CA ALA A 262 2.59 10.36 -22.00
C ALA A 262 1.34 9.47 -21.99
N GLU A 263 1.22 8.57 -21.01
CA GLU A 263 0.05 7.73 -20.84
C GLU A 263 -1.16 8.55 -20.34
N LEU A 264 -0.96 9.45 -19.39
CA LEU A 264 -2.01 10.38 -18.91
C LEU A 264 -2.54 11.25 -20.05
N LEU A 265 -1.66 11.71 -20.94
CA LEU A 265 -2.07 12.53 -22.09
C LEU A 265 -2.91 11.75 -23.11
N ARG A 266 -2.88 10.43 -23.11
CA ARG A 266 -3.70 9.59 -23.99
C ARG A 266 -5.13 9.39 -23.51
N HIS A 267 -5.42 9.63 -22.20
CA HIS A 267 -6.71 9.38 -21.59
C HIS A 267 -7.37 10.66 -21.11
N PRO A 268 -8.34 11.22 -21.85
CA PRO A 268 -8.99 12.49 -21.52
C PRO A 268 -9.63 12.55 -20.14
N SER A 269 -10.15 11.40 -19.65
CA SER A 269 -10.71 11.30 -18.29
C SER A 269 -9.65 11.49 -17.21
N LEU A 270 -8.43 10.98 -17.41
CA LEU A 270 -7.32 11.20 -16.48
C LEU A 270 -6.78 12.62 -16.55
N GLN A 271 -6.75 13.22 -17.75
CA GLN A 271 -6.36 14.63 -17.89
C GLN A 271 -7.30 15.55 -17.10
N ALA A 272 -8.61 15.28 -17.14
CA ALA A 272 -9.60 16.04 -16.39
C ALA A 272 -9.42 15.86 -14.86
N LEU A 273 -9.13 14.63 -14.41
CA LEU A 273 -8.86 14.33 -13.00
C LEU A 273 -7.53 14.92 -12.55
N ASP A 274 -6.50 14.83 -13.39
CA ASP A 274 -5.19 15.42 -13.15
C ASP A 274 -5.29 16.94 -13.03
N ALA A 275 -5.98 17.59 -13.96
CA ALA A 275 -6.22 19.04 -13.96
C ALA A 275 -7.06 19.49 -12.76
N ALA A 276 -8.07 18.73 -12.37
CA ALA A 276 -8.90 19.02 -11.18
C ALA A 276 -8.13 18.86 -9.86
N GLY A 277 -7.10 18.00 -9.85
CA GLY A 277 -6.23 17.75 -8.70
C GLY A 277 -5.03 18.67 -8.56
N THR A 278 -4.80 19.59 -9.53
CA THR A 278 -3.56 20.39 -9.55
C THR A 278 -3.46 21.46 -8.47
N ASP A 279 -4.57 21.96 -7.94
CA ASP A 279 -4.55 22.88 -6.81
C ASP A 279 -5.13 22.25 -5.55
N TRP A 280 -4.28 21.57 -4.80
CA TRP A 280 -4.64 20.92 -3.52
C TRP A 280 -5.16 21.92 -2.46
N ARG A 281 -4.92 23.25 -2.63
CA ARG A 281 -5.37 24.27 -1.69
C ARG A 281 -6.89 24.42 -1.72
N ILE A 282 -7.51 24.22 -2.88
CA ILE A 282 -8.97 24.37 -3.05
C ILE A 282 -9.73 23.35 -2.17
N PRO A 283 -9.53 22.02 -2.28
CA PRO A 283 -10.23 21.09 -1.42
C PRO A 283 -9.87 21.26 0.07
N LEU A 284 -8.64 21.64 0.39
CA LEU A 284 -8.23 21.87 1.78
C LEU A 284 -8.88 23.11 2.40
N ALA A 285 -9.10 24.17 1.63
CA ALA A 285 -9.75 25.39 2.14
C ALA A 285 -11.16 25.11 2.68
N GLY A 286 -11.89 24.20 2.02
CA GLY A 286 -13.26 23.80 2.44
C GLY A 286 -13.30 22.75 3.55
N LEU A 287 -12.22 22.01 3.76
CA LEU A 287 -12.22 20.81 4.62
C LEU A 287 -12.58 21.12 6.07
N SER A 288 -12.06 22.19 6.64
CA SER A 288 -12.29 22.56 8.03
C SER A 288 -13.77 22.76 8.40
N ALA A 289 -14.60 23.11 7.43
CA ALA A 289 -16.03 23.32 7.62
C ALA A 289 -16.85 22.01 7.58
N THR A 290 -16.29 20.95 7.03
CA THR A 290 -16.98 19.65 6.82
C THR A 290 -16.54 18.57 7.80
N LEU A 291 -15.43 18.79 8.52
CA LEU A 291 -14.89 17.79 9.44
C LEU A 291 -15.78 17.61 10.67
N SER A 292 -16.12 16.36 10.95
CA SER A 292 -16.67 15.94 12.22
C SER A 292 -15.55 15.62 13.20
N ALA A 293 -15.52 16.25 14.39
CA ALA A 293 -14.48 16.01 15.39
C ALA A 293 -14.83 14.87 16.35
N GLY A 294 -13.87 14.00 16.64
CA GLY A 294 -14.07 12.87 17.54
C GLY A 294 -12.78 12.23 18.03
N VAL A 295 -12.91 11.38 19.04
CA VAL A 295 -11.83 10.48 19.47
C VAL A 295 -11.71 9.34 18.47
N SER A 296 -10.47 8.94 18.16
CA SER A 296 -10.20 7.85 17.21
C SER A 296 -9.55 6.65 17.89
N GLN A 297 -9.81 5.49 17.33
CA GLN A 297 -9.06 4.26 17.59
C GLN A 297 -8.93 3.48 16.29
N VAL A 298 -7.70 3.17 15.89
CA VAL A 298 -7.43 2.35 14.70
C VAL A 298 -7.05 0.94 15.14
N HIS A 299 -7.88 -0.02 14.77
CA HIS A 299 -7.68 -1.43 15.06
C HIS A 299 -7.25 -2.19 13.80
N THR A 300 -6.39 -3.18 13.99
CA THR A 300 -5.97 -4.09 12.91
C THR A 300 -5.66 -5.46 13.46
N ASP A 301 -5.74 -6.46 12.61
CA ASP A 301 -5.26 -7.79 12.93
C ASP A 301 -3.73 -7.81 12.99
N SER A 302 -3.18 -8.77 13.74
CA SER A 302 -1.74 -8.92 13.85
C SER A 302 -1.16 -9.55 12.58
N PRO A 303 -0.09 -9.00 12.00
CA PRO A 303 0.64 -9.63 10.90
C PRO A 303 1.51 -10.81 11.38
N SER A 304 1.44 -11.23 12.65
CA SER A 304 2.31 -12.25 13.23
C SER A 304 2.17 -13.61 12.56
N ARG A 305 3.28 -14.34 12.45
CA ARG A 305 3.31 -15.76 12.04
C ARG A 305 2.83 -16.71 13.15
N ALA A 306 2.87 -16.28 14.40
CA ALA A 306 2.51 -17.13 15.52
C ALA A 306 1.00 -17.40 15.53
N SER A 307 0.61 -18.65 15.46
CA SER A 307 -0.80 -19.07 15.55
C SER A 307 -1.43 -18.76 16.92
N SER A 308 -0.61 -18.43 17.92
CA SER A 308 -1.04 -18.07 19.27
C SER A 308 -1.42 -16.60 19.44
N VAL A 309 -1.11 -15.74 18.47
CA VAL A 309 -1.51 -14.32 18.53
C VAL A 309 -2.98 -14.21 18.14
N ARG A 310 -3.83 -13.85 19.10
CA ARG A 310 -5.26 -13.60 18.86
C ARG A 310 -5.42 -12.35 18.00
N ASN A 311 -6.32 -12.42 17.03
CA ASN A 311 -6.81 -11.25 16.34
C ASN A 311 -7.68 -10.44 17.30
N HIS A 312 -7.30 -9.19 17.57
CA HIS A 312 -8.02 -8.33 18.50
C HIS A 312 -9.17 -7.55 17.84
N THR A 313 -9.18 -7.46 16.52
CA THR A 313 -10.23 -6.70 15.79
C THR A 313 -11.65 -7.17 16.10
N PRO A 314 -11.97 -8.50 16.15
CA PRO A 314 -13.29 -8.95 16.52
C PRO A 314 -13.68 -8.61 17.96
N GLU A 315 -12.72 -8.60 18.89
CA GLU A 315 -12.96 -8.25 20.29
C GLU A 315 -13.21 -6.74 20.44
N ALA A 316 -12.42 -5.90 19.78
CA ALA A 316 -12.60 -4.47 19.74
C ALA A 316 -13.96 -4.07 19.12
N PHE A 317 -14.34 -4.73 18.01
CA PHE A 317 -15.64 -4.52 17.39
C PHE A 317 -16.81 -4.93 18.31
N ARG A 318 -16.72 -6.08 18.99
CA ARG A 318 -17.71 -6.49 19.97
C ARG A 318 -17.81 -5.52 21.14
N ALA A 319 -16.68 -4.99 21.62
CA ALA A 319 -16.67 -3.99 22.68
C ALA A 319 -17.36 -2.69 22.23
N LEU A 320 -17.08 -2.23 21.01
CA LEU A 320 -17.72 -1.08 20.40
C LEU A 320 -19.24 -1.29 20.27
N MET A 321 -19.67 -2.43 19.77
CA MET A 321 -21.09 -2.77 19.63
C MET A 321 -21.82 -2.84 21.00
N ARG A 322 -21.13 -3.28 22.06
CA ARG A 322 -21.71 -3.29 23.42
C ARG A 322 -21.77 -1.91 24.03
N SER A 323 -20.84 -1.01 23.68
CA SER A 323 -20.83 0.37 24.18
C SER A 323 -21.82 1.27 23.43
N ALA A 324 -22.24 0.89 22.24
CA ALA A 324 -23.28 1.57 21.50
C ALA A 324 -24.59 1.43 22.27
N ARG A 325 -25.00 2.49 22.95
CA ARG A 325 -26.33 2.61 23.53
C ARG A 325 -27.22 3.04 22.38
N GLY A 326 -28.22 2.23 22.05
CA GLY A 326 -29.23 2.62 21.09
C GLY A 326 -29.93 3.89 21.62
N GLU A 327 -29.84 4.96 20.86
CA GLU A 327 -30.76 6.07 20.94
C GLU A 327 -31.97 5.78 20.05
#